data_e0c74627fa6a5487f7b4ecd255914984
#
_entry.id   e0c74627fa6a5487f7b4ecd255914984
#
_cell.length_a   1.000
_cell.length_b   1.000
_cell.length_c   1.000
_cell.angle_alpha   90.00
_cell.angle_beta   90.00
_cell.angle_gamma   90.00
#
_symmetry.space_group_name_H-M   'P 1'
#
loop_
_entity.id
_entity.type
_entity.pdbx_description
1 polymer ?
#
loop_
_entity_poly.entity_id
_entity_poly.type
_entity_poly.pdbx_seq_one_letter_code
_entity_poly.pdbx_strand_id
1 'polypeptide(L)'
;FSRDNFADSQFFTTQEILDTEAKTLAALDEPVAEFADSAAIDSALDAHEKQAGFRLNSGQEAMARYLLTCGTLAATGVGPAGTGKTASLRLVADVWAQKGNKVIGLAPSAQAADVLSQDLGTQALTVDKLTFTWRGNHPNKDGYSVKDLPVEINPGDMILVDEAGMVS
;
A
#
# COMPACT_ATOMS: atom_id res chain seq x y z
N PHE A 1 -40.60 6.93 -9.53
CA PHE A 1 -39.42 6.08 -9.74
C PHE A 1 -39.27 5.22 -8.52
N SER A 2 -39.61 3.93 -8.67
CA SER A 2 -39.65 2.92 -7.62
C SER A 2 -38.21 2.55 -7.21
N ARG A 3 -37.97 2.51 -5.88
CA ARG A 3 -36.71 2.20 -5.22
C ARG A 3 -36.48 0.70 -5.00
N ASP A 4 -37.25 -0.19 -5.64
CA ASP A 4 -37.41 -1.58 -5.18
C ASP A 4 -36.74 -2.65 -6.06
N ASN A 5 -35.68 -2.35 -6.85
CA ASN A 5 -35.07 -3.37 -7.74
C ASN A 5 -33.60 -3.69 -7.49
N PHE A 6 -33.06 -3.51 -6.27
CA PHE A 6 -31.71 -3.97 -5.93
C PHE A 6 -31.66 -5.12 -4.93
N ALA A 7 -32.81 -5.69 -4.55
CA ALA A 7 -32.90 -6.70 -3.49
C ALA A 7 -32.65 -8.16 -3.94
N ASP A 8 -32.50 -8.44 -5.24
CA ASP A 8 -32.37 -9.82 -5.75
C ASP A 8 -31.10 -10.11 -6.57
N SER A 9 -30.01 -9.37 -6.34
CA SER A 9 -28.70 -9.77 -6.89
C SER A 9 -28.17 -10.92 -6.05
N GLN A 10 -28.39 -12.16 -6.50
CA GLN A 10 -27.71 -13.33 -5.93
C GLN A 10 -26.24 -13.29 -6.38
N PHE A 11 -25.33 -13.04 -5.44
CA PHE A 11 -23.90 -13.18 -5.66
C PHE A 11 -23.52 -14.64 -5.49
N PHE A 12 -22.95 -15.24 -6.53
CA PHE A 12 -22.41 -16.60 -6.47
C PHE A 12 -20.90 -16.51 -6.26
N THR A 13 -20.39 -17.26 -5.29
CA THR A 13 -18.95 -17.40 -5.04
C THR A 13 -18.63 -18.86 -4.75
N THR A 14 -17.37 -19.24 -4.81
CA THR A 14 -16.93 -20.59 -4.46
C THR A 14 -16.48 -20.64 -3.00
N GLN A 15 -16.54 -21.83 -2.36
CA GLN A 15 -16.03 -22.00 -1.01
C GLN A 15 -14.54 -21.65 -0.92
N GLU A 16 -13.78 -21.94 -1.96
CA GLU A 16 -12.35 -21.59 -2.04
C GLU A 16 -12.11 -20.07 -1.95
N ILE A 17 -12.95 -19.26 -2.60
CA ILE A 17 -12.87 -17.79 -2.49
C ILE A 17 -13.17 -17.34 -1.07
N LEU A 18 -14.25 -17.86 -0.45
CA LEU A 18 -14.61 -17.52 0.93
C LEU A 18 -13.52 -17.92 1.93
N ASP A 19 -12.93 -19.10 1.76
CA ASP A 19 -11.83 -19.55 2.60
C ASP A 19 -10.57 -18.68 2.44
N THR A 20 -10.30 -18.22 1.22
CA THR A 20 -9.19 -17.33 0.93
C THR A 20 -9.42 -15.95 1.53
N GLU A 21 -10.63 -15.39 1.40
CA GLU A 21 -11.02 -14.13 2.05
C GLU A 21 -10.88 -14.22 3.56
N ALA A 22 -11.41 -15.28 4.18
CA ALA A 22 -11.33 -15.48 5.63
C ALA A 22 -9.86 -15.55 6.12
N LYS A 23 -9.01 -16.30 5.42
CA LYS A 23 -7.57 -16.38 5.72
C LYS A 23 -6.87 -15.03 5.56
N THR A 24 -7.22 -14.29 4.51
CA THR A 24 -6.65 -12.96 4.25
C THR A 24 -7.03 -12.00 5.36
N LEU A 25 -8.31 -11.93 5.73
CA LEU A 25 -8.79 -11.07 6.81
C LEU A 25 -8.11 -11.41 8.14
N ALA A 26 -8.00 -12.69 8.48
CA ALA A 26 -7.32 -13.13 9.69
C ALA A 26 -5.84 -12.70 9.71
N ALA A 27 -5.14 -12.80 8.58
CA ALA A 27 -3.74 -12.37 8.49
C ALA A 27 -3.59 -10.83 8.57
N LEU A 28 -4.55 -10.06 8.06
CA LEU A 28 -4.53 -8.60 8.14
C LEU A 28 -4.68 -8.08 9.57
N ASP A 29 -5.41 -8.81 10.42
CA ASP A 29 -5.64 -8.45 11.82
C ASP A 29 -4.49 -8.92 12.75
N GLU A 30 -3.47 -9.60 12.22
CA GLU A 30 -2.32 -10.00 13.05
C GLU A 30 -1.63 -8.76 13.63
N PRO A 31 -1.44 -8.72 14.98
CA PRO A 31 -0.77 -7.59 15.61
C PRO A 31 0.72 -7.59 15.26
N VAL A 32 1.21 -6.43 14.86
CA VAL A 32 2.64 -6.14 14.64
C VAL A 32 3.06 -4.98 15.52
N ALA A 33 4.35 -4.84 15.76
CA ALA A 33 4.85 -3.68 16.49
C ALA A 33 4.57 -2.38 15.70
N GLU A 34 4.24 -1.31 16.40
CA GLU A 34 4.16 0.03 15.80
C GLU A 34 5.50 0.36 15.14
N PHE A 35 5.43 0.88 13.91
CA PHE A 35 6.64 1.14 13.15
C PHE A 35 7.40 2.35 13.69
N ALA A 36 6.72 3.40 14.09
CA ALA A 36 7.33 4.60 14.65
C ALA A 36 6.55 5.13 15.87
N ASP A 37 7.27 5.64 16.85
CA ASP A 37 6.67 6.35 17.96
C ASP A 37 6.30 7.81 17.58
N SER A 38 5.51 8.46 18.44
CA SER A 38 5.02 9.82 18.16
C SER A 38 6.16 10.83 17.97
N ALA A 39 7.26 10.71 18.73
CA ALA A 39 8.37 11.63 18.66
C ALA A 39 9.12 11.52 17.32
N ALA A 40 9.31 10.30 16.82
CA ALA A 40 9.90 10.08 15.50
C ALA A 40 9.02 10.64 14.39
N ILE A 41 7.70 10.50 14.50
CA ILE A 41 6.74 11.03 13.52
C ILE A 41 6.75 12.57 13.55
N ASP A 42 6.76 13.19 14.73
CA ASP A 42 6.81 14.65 14.87
C ASP A 42 8.10 15.21 14.24
N SER A 43 9.23 14.56 14.49
CA SER A 43 10.51 14.93 13.87
C SER A 43 10.48 14.82 12.34
N ALA A 44 9.84 13.77 11.80
CA ALA A 44 9.68 13.58 10.36
C ALA A 44 8.75 14.63 9.74
N LEU A 45 7.67 15.02 10.43
CA LEU A 45 6.78 16.10 10.00
C LEU A 45 7.51 17.43 9.90
N ASP A 46 8.31 17.77 10.91
CA ASP A 46 9.12 18.99 10.93
C ASP A 46 10.18 18.99 9.81
N ALA A 47 10.80 17.83 9.55
CA ALA A 47 11.76 17.68 8.46
C ALA A 47 11.08 17.83 7.10
N HIS A 48 9.90 17.23 6.93
CA HIS A 48 9.10 17.35 5.71
C HIS A 48 8.71 18.81 5.44
N GLU A 49 8.21 19.53 6.46
CA GLU A 49 7.85 20.95 6.32
C GLU A 49 9.05 21.80 5.85
N LYS A 50 10.23 21.57 6.43
CA LYS A 50 11.46 22.28 6.05
C LYS A 50 11.91 21.98 4.62
N GLN A 51 11.76 20.73 4.19
CA GLN A 51 12.20 20.27 2.87
C GLN A 51 11.21 20.63 1.77
N ALA A 52 9.92 20.42 2.01
CA ALA A 52 8.84 20.63 1.04
C ALA A 52 8.39 22.10 0.96
N GLY A 53 8.65 22.89 2.02
CA GLY A 53 8.20 24.28 2.11
C GLY A 53 6.72 24.45 2.46
N PHE A 54 6.03 23.37 2.80
CA PHE A 54 4.63 23.38 3.26
C PHE A 54 4.40 22.31 4.33
N ARG A 55 3.43 22.55 5.17
CA ARG A 55 2.98 21.61 6.20
C ARG A 55 1.85 20.74 5.67
N LEU A 56 1.83 19.47 6.05
CA LEU A 56 0.70 18.59 5.80
C LEU A 56 -0.55 19.15 6.51
N ASN A 57 -1.70 19.07 5.85
CA ASN A 57 -2.96 19.38 6.52
C ASN A 57 -3.33 18.29 7.54
N SER A 58 -4.31 18.57 8.40
CA SER A 58 -4.70 17.66 9.49
C SER A 58 -5.11 16.26 9.02
N GLY A 59 -5.77 16.15 7.86
CA GLY A 59 -6.17 14.86 7.28
C GLY A 59 -4.97 14.07 6.75
N GLN A 60 -4.03 14.75 6.10
CA GLN A 60 -2.78 14.16 5.61
C GLN A 60 -1.90 13.69 6.77
N GLU A 61 -1.77 14.52 7.81
CA GLU A 61 -1.02 14.17 9.01
C GLU A 61 -1.65 12.98 9.73
N ALA A 62 -2.98 12.97 9.91
CA ALA A 62 -3.70 11.88 10.53
C ALA A 62 -3.52 10.55 9.78
N MET A 63 -3.56 10.58 8.44
CA MET A 63 -3.29 9.40 7.61
C MET A 63 -1.86 8.89 7.82
N ALA A 64 -0.86 9.76 7.77
CA ALA A 64 0.53 9.36 7.95
C ALA A 64 0.78 8.77 9.35
N ARG A 65 0.24 9.40 10.40
CA ARG A 65 0.33 8.89 11.78
C ARG A 65 -0.32 7.51 11.89
N TYR A 66 -1.54 7.34 11.37
CA TYR A 66 -2.24 6.07 11.39
C TYR A 66 -1.40 4.96 10.72
N LEU A 67 -0.89 5.17 9.52
CA LEU A 67 -0.09 4.17 8.80
C LEU A 67 1.22 3.80 9.51
N LEU A 68 1.77 4.72 10.33
CA LEU A 68 3.01 4.48 11.09
C LEU A 68 2.77 3.85 12.47
N THR A 69 1.53 3.88 12.99
CA THR A 69 1.21 3.44 14.37
C THR A 69 0.07 2.43 14.45
N CYS A 70 -0.49 1.98 13.33
CA CYS A 70 -1.69 1.12 13.35
C CYS A 70 -1.49 -0.23 14.05
N GLY A 71 -0.25 -0.73 14.17
CA GLY A 71 0.05 -1.97 14.89
C GLY A 71 -0.56 -3.24 14.29
N THR A 72 -0.99 -3.19 13.02
CA THR A 72 -1.54 -4.33 12.27
C THR A 72 -0.72 -4.61 11.02
N LEU A 73 -0.75 -5.86 10.53
CA LEU A 73 -0.02 -6.26 9.34
C LEU A 73 -0.45 -5.48 8.09
N ALA A 74 -1.71 -5.06 8.03
CA ALA A 74 -2.20 -4.21 6.96
C ALA A 74 -3.03 -3.04 7.49
N ALA A 75 -2.98 -1.93 6.76
CA ALA A 75 -3.73 -0.72 7.04
C ALA A 75 -4.32 -0.15 5.74
N THR A 76 -5.50 0.45 5.83
CA THR A 76 -6.18 1.05 4.67
C THR A 76 -6.34 2.54 4.88
N GLY A 77 -5.82 3.33 3.95
CA GLY A 77 -6.01 4.76 3.89
C GLY A 77 -7.04 5.14 2.83
N VAL A 78 -8.18 5.71 3.24
CA VAL A 78 -9.22 6.19 2.33
C VAL A 78 -9.24 7.72 2.33
N GLY A 79 -9.28 8.31 1.15
CA GLY A 79 -9.42 9.75 0.99
C GLY A 79 -9.89 10.13 -0.41
N PRO A 80 -10.67 11.23 -0.55
CA PRO A 80 -11.12 11.70 -1.85
C PRO A 80 -9.96 11.93 -2.84
N ALA A 81 -10.25 11.88 -4.13
CA ALA A 81 -9.28 12.26 -5.15
C ALA A 81 -8.83 13.72 -4.96
N GLY A 82 -7.56 14.02 -5.22
CA GLY A 82 -7.02 15.37 -5.12
C GLY A 82 -6.76 15.89 -3.69
N THR A 83 -6.96 15.08 -2.65
CA THR A 83 -6.68 15.49 -1.24
C THR A 83 -5.20 15.47 -0.87
N GLY A 84 -4.31 15.14 -1.82
CA GLY A 84 -2.87 15.08 -1.60
C GLY A 84 -2.43 13.90 -0.74
N LYS A 85 -3.09 12.74 -0.87
CA LYS A 85 -2.68 11.49 -0.22
C LYS A 85 -1.20 11.17 -0.41
N THR A 86 -0.70 11.45 -1.60
CA THR A 86 0.71 11.27 -1.97
C THR A 86 1.68 11.94 -1.00
N ALA A 87 1.37 13.14 -0.49
CA ALA A 87 2.22 13.82 0.47
C ALA A 87 2.30 13.06 1.81
N SER A 88 1.19 12.48 2.28
CA SER A 88 1.16 11.61 3.46
C SER A 88 2.00 10.34 3.24
N LEU A 89 1.82 9.70 2.08
CA LEU A 89 2.52 8.47 1.72
C LEU A 89 4.02 8.72 1.52
N ARG A 90 4.41 9.89 1.00
CA ARG A 90 5.80 10.30 0.91
C ARG A 90 6.45 10.40 2.30
N LEU A 91 5.77 11.06 3.26
CA LEU A 91 6.26 11.12 4.62
C LEU A 91 6.43 9.72 5.23
N VAL A 92 5.46 8.83 5.01
CA VAL A 92 5.54 7.43 5.46
C VAL A 92 6.77 6.74 4.85
N ALA A 93 7.01 6.88 3.54
CA ALA A 93 8.17 6.31 2.87
C ALA A 93 9.50 6.86 3.43
N ASP A 94 9.56 8.16 3.71
CA ASP A 94 10.75 8.80 4.29
C ASP A 94 11.05 8.26 5.70
N VAL A 95 10.03 8.04 6.55
CA VAL A 95 10.19 7.43 7.89
C VAL A 95 10.66 5.97 7.78
N TRP A 96 10.12 5.20 6.82
CA TRP A 96 10.56 3.83 6.56
C TRP A 96 12.04 3.78 6.15
N ALA A 97 12.44 4.67 5.23
CA ALA A 97 13.82 4.78 4.76
C ALA A 97 14.81 5.17 5.88
N GLN A 98 14.42 6.06 6.80
CA GLN A 98 15.25 6.44 7.94
C GLN A 98 15.57 5.26 8.89
N LYS A 99 14.70 4.25 8.94
CA LYS A 99 14.91 3.01 9.71
C LYS A 99 15.66 1.92 8.93
N GLY A 100 16.09 2.20 7.71
CA GLY A 100 16.81 1.26 6.85
C GLY A 100 15.92 0.27 6.09
N ASN A 101 14.60 0.43 6.18
CA ASN A 101 13.62 -0.37 5.46
C ASN A 101 13.15 0.35 4.19
N LYS A 102 12.47 -0.37 3.31
CA LYS A 102 11.98 0.18 2.03
C LYS A 102 10.46 0.24 2.02
N VAL A 103 9.95 1.14 1.21
CA VAL A 103 8.55 1.12 0.76
C VAL A 103 8.55 0.77 -0.72
N ILE A 104 7.82 -0.27 -1.10
CA ILE A 104 7.66 -0.73 -2.47
C ILE A 104 6.25 -0.41 -2.91
N GLY A 105 6.11 0.46 -3.91
CA GLY A 105 4.81 0.83 -4.47
C GLY A 105 4.26 -0.27 -5.38
N LEU A 106 2.96 -0.50 -5.32
CA LEU A 106 2.24 -1.33 -6.27
C LEU A 106 1.09 -0.53 -6.88
N ALA A 107 0.91 -0.63 -8.18
CA ALA A 107 -0.15 0.05 -8.91
C ALA A 107 -0.79 -0.87 -9.96
N PRO A 108 -2.02 -0.57 -10.42
CA PRO A 108 -2.74 -1.42 -11.38
C PRO A 108 -2.13 -1.42 -12.77
N SER A 109 -1.35 -0.40 -13.15
CA SER A 109 -0.73 -0.30 -14.48
C SER A 109 0.71 0.19 -14.41
N ALA A 110 1.49 -0.04 -15.48
CA ALA A 110 2.87 0.42 -15.57
C ALA A 110 2.97 1.96 -15.48
N GLN A 111 2.05 2.68 -16.13
CA GLN A 111 2.01 4.13 -16.06
C GLN A 111 1.71 4.63 -14.65
N ALA A 112 0.76 4.00 -13.94
CA ALA A 112 0.46 4.34 -12.55
C ALA A 112 1.64 4.00 -11.62
N ALA A 113 2.35 2.89 -11.87
CA ALA A 113 3.55 2.54 -11.12
C ALA A 113 4.68 3.56 -11.32
N ASP A 114 4.89 4.05 -12.55
CA ASP A 114 5.89 5.09 -12.83
C ASP A 114 5.57 6.39 -12.09
N VAL A 115 4.30 6.83 -12.10
CA VAL A 115 3.85 8.01 -11.35
C VAL A 115 4.06 7.81 -9.85
N LEU A 116 3.60 6.67 -9.30
CA LEU A 116 3.75 6.34 -7.89
C LEU A 116 5.23 6.31 -7.46
N SER A 117 6.10 5.76 -8.30
CA SER A 117 7.55 5.73 -8.06
C SER A 117 8.15 7.14 -7.95
N GLN A 118 7.76 8.04 -8.84
CA GLN A 118 8.20 9.44 -8.82
C GLN A 118 7.67 10.18 -7.59
N ASP A 119 6.40 10.00 -7.28
CA ASP A 119 5.72 10.67 -6.19
C ASP A 119 6.27 10.25 -4.82
N LEU A 120 6.52 8.97 -4.62
CA LEU A 120 7.07 8.43 -3.38
C LEU A 120 8.60 8.51 -3.31
N GLY A 121 9.28 8.68 -4.45
CA GLY A 121 10.75 8.60 -4.53
C GLY A 121 11.30 7.21 -4.19
N THR A 122 10.51 6.16 -4.45
CA THR A 122 10.84 4.76 -4.20
C THR A 122 10.51 3.90 -5.41
N GLN A 123 10.88 2.62 -5.39
CA GLN A 123 10.53 1.70 -6.48
C GLN A 123 9.04 1.37 -6.46
N ALA A 124 8.42 1.32 -7.62
CA ALA A 124 7.07 0.81 -7.78
C ALA A 124 6.98 -0.19 -8.94
N LEU A 125 6.05 -1.14 -8.80
CA LEU A 125 5.79 -2.21 -9.75
C LEU A 125 4.29 -2.29 -10.03
N THR A 126 3.91 -3.00 -11.07
CA THR A 126 2.51 -3.40 -11.19
C THR A 126 2.21 -4.58 -10.26
N VAL A 127 0.98 -4.64 -9.77
CA VAL A 127 0.50 -5.77 -8.96
C VAL A 127 0.70 -7.09 -9.72
N ASP A 128 0.40 -7.11 -11.01
CA ASP A 128 0.62 -8.29 -11.87
C ASP A 128 2.09 -8.71 -11.90
N LYS A 129 3.01 -7.76 -12.06
CA LYS A 129 4.44 -8.06 -12.06
C LYS A 129 4.88 -8.75 -10.78
N LEU A 130 4.45 -8.24 -9.63
CA LEU A 130 4.75 -8.84 -8.34
C LEU A 130 4.12 -10.24 -8.23
N THR A 131 2.82 -10.36 -8.48
CA THR A 131 2.07 -11.61 -8.27
C THR A 131 2.49 -12.72 -9.22
N PHE A 132 2.70 -12.42 -10.51
CA PHE A 132 3.17 -13.40 -11.48
C PHE A 132 4.58 -13.89 -11.16
N THR A 133 5.49 -12.97 -10.79
CA THR A 133 6.85 -13.35 -10.42
C THR A 133 6.86 -14.17 -9.13
N TRP A 134 6.08 -13.76 -8.13
CA TRP A 134 5.96 -14.48 -6.86
C TRP A 134 5.44 -15.91 -7.03
N ARG A 135 4.44 -16.10 -7.90
CA ARG A 135 3.85 -17.41 -8.19
C ARG A 135 4.71 -18.30 -9.11
N GLY A 136 5.82 -17.79 -9.64
CA GLY A 136 6.62 -18.53 -10.63
C GLY A 136 5.95 -18.70 -11.99
N ASN A 137 4.83 -18.02 -12.23
CA ASN A 137 3.96 -18.18 -13.40
C ASN A 137 4.10 -17.01 -14.39
N HIS A 138 5.31 -16.64 -14.78
CA HIS A 138 5.44 -15.60 -15.80
C HIS A 138 4.99 -16.12 -17.16
N PRO A 139 4.00 -15.48 -17.84
CA PRO A 139 3.37 -16.01 -19.06
C PRO A 139 4.35 -16.23 -20.22
N ASN A 140 5.53 -15.65 -20.18
CA ASN A 140 6.52 -15.70 -21.26
C ASN A 140 7.86 -16.35 -20.85
N LYS A 141 8.00 -16.89 -19.64
CA LYS A 141 9.25 -17.50 -19.17
C LYS A 141 8.98 -18.58 -18.14
N ASP A 142 9.27 -19.84 -18.51
CA ASP A 142 9.34 -20.94 -17.56
C ASP A 142 10.47 -20.70 -16.53
N GLY A 143 10.17 -20.90 -15.24
CA GLY A 143 11.15 -20.81 -14.18
C GLY A 143 11.40 -19.43 -13.57
N TYR A 144 10.51 -18.45 -13.77
CA TYR A 144 10.56 -17.17 -13.07
C TYR A 144 10.37 -17.40 -11.56
N SER A 145 11.17 -16.76 -10.73
CA SER A 145 11.14 -16.89 -9.27
C SER A 145 11.15 -15.51 -8.61
N VAL A 146 10.94 -15.46 -7.29
CA VAL A 146 11.04 -14.23 -6.49
C VAL A 146 12.38 -13.51 -6.70
N LYS A 147 13.45 -14.25 -7.05
CA LYS A 147 14.78 -13.68 -7.36
C LYS A 147 14.79 -12.84 -8.64
N ASP A 148 13.79 -12.99 -9.50
CA ASP A 148 13.68 -12.25 -10.77
C ASP A 148 12.87 -10.95 -10.62
N LEU A 149 12.41 -10.63 -9.41
CA LEU A 149 11.83 -9.32 -9.12
C LEU A 149 12.91 -8.24 -9.28
N PRO A 150 12.59 -7.10 -9.91
CA PRO A 150 13.52 -5.99 -10.03
C PRO A 150 13.76 -5.27 -8.70
N VAL A 151 13.09 -5.68 -7.64
CA VAL A 151 13.19 -5.17 -6.28
C VAL A 151 13.30 -6.33 -5.30
N GLU A 152 14.25 -6.24 -4.39
CA GLU A 152 14.37 -7.15 -3.27
C GLU A 152 13.41 -6.71 -2.15
N ILE A 153 12.61 -7.64 -1.64
CA ILE A 153 11.66 -7.44 -0.54
C ILE A 153 12.19 -8.17 0.69
N ASN A 154 12.41 -7.45 1.76
CA ASN A 154 12.96 -7.97 3.01
C ASN A 154 11.94 -7.87 4.15
N PRO A 155 12.09 -8.67 5.22
CA PRO A 155 11.29 -8.48 6.42
C PRO A 155 11.43 -7.06 6.98
N GLY A 156 10.30 -6.41 7.25
CA GLY A 156 10.23 -5.01 7.68
C GLY A 156 10.00 -4.01 6.56
N ASP A 157 10.14 -4.40 5.29
CA ASP A 157 9.75 -3.55 4.17
C ASP A 157 8.23 -3.42 4.08
N MET A 158 7.75 -2.28 3.60
CA MET A 158 6.31 -2.01 3.41
C MET A 158 5.93 -2.16 1.94
N ILE A 159 4.85 -2.88 1.69
CA ILE A 159 4.17 -2.90 0.40
C ILE A 159 3.03 -1.88 0.44
N LEU A 160 3.07 -0.89 -0.42
CA LEU A 160 2.05 0.13 -0.55
C LEU A 160 1.29 -0.07 -1.86
N VAL A 161 -0.01 -0.40 -1.76
CA VAL A 161 -0.89 -0.57 -2.92
C VAL A 161 -1.69 0.71 -3.13
N ASP A 162 -1.42 1.43 -4.22
CA ASP A 162 -2.23 2.58 -4.62
C ASP A 162 -3.38 2.14 -5.53
N GLU A 163 -4.51 2.82 -5.42
CA GLU A 163 -5.75 2.50 -6.15
C GLU A 163 -6.18 1.04 -6.01
N ALA A 164 -6.08 0.48 -4.80
CA ALA A 164 -6.35 -0.93 -4.53
C ALA A 164 -7.74 -1.41 -5.02
N GLY A 165 -8.73 -0.53 -5.08
CA GLY A 165 -10.06 -0.83 -5.62
C GLY A 165 -10.11 -1.06 -7.14
N MET A 166 -9.04 -0.77 -7.87
CA MET A 166 -8.93 -0.99 -9.33
C MET A 166 -8.09 -2.22 -9.68
N VAL A 167 -7.57 -2.89 -8.68
CA VAL A 167 -6.82 -4.15 -8.85
C VAL A 167 -7.82 -5.30 -8.88
N SER A 168 -7.89 -6.01 -10.02
CA SER A 168 -8.78 -7.16 -10.25
C SER A 168 -8.01 -8.47 -10.26
#